data_63864827f6c7fad93dbcc1b90ef410b2
#
_entry.id   63864827f6c7fad93dbcc1b90ef410b2
#
_cell.length_a   1.000
_cell.length_b   1.000
_cell.length_c   1.000
_cell.angle_alpha   90.00
_cell.angle_beta   90.00
_cell.angle_gamma   90.00
#
_symmetry.space_group_name_H-M   'P 1'
#
loop_
_entity.id
_entity.type
_entity.pdbx_description
1 polymer ?
#
loop_
_entity_poly.entity_id
_entity_poly.type
_entity_poly.pdbx_seq_one_letter_code
_entity_poly.pdbx_strand_id
1 'polypeptide(L)'
;MKNITTLTAVLLAILALGSSAAAGKPKPAKPTADYFPLRVGNSWTYRNTEEGGYTLSVLSEEPQEGGPVRYLVELRSGVIIQNIFSKVSGWVLFHAESYPEHEGLKATYEPPKQYLPNPLLAAQKWEWGGKDPTQVDHHEKSRVVGFENVTVAAGKFRAMKVVSEVSGGSAPIMKTCWYADGVGLVKSSTEAGTVKYGSELTDYSFKKNPK
;
A
#
# COMPACT_ATOMS: atom_id res chain seq x y z
N MET A 1 -90.09 -14.34 -21.45
CA MET A 1 -89.57 -13.04 -21.60
C MET A 1 -88.22 -13.00 -20.85
N LYS A 2 -87.12 -13.32 -21.47
CA LYS A 2 -85.77 -13.09 -20.93
C LYS A 2 -84.77 -13.21 -22.06
N ASN A 3 -84.25 -12.14 -22.53
CA ASN A 3 -83.22 -12.10 -23.58
C ASN A 3 -81.88 -12.45 -22.99
N ILE A 4 -81.23 -13.43 -23.52
CA ILE A 4 -79.85 -13.81 -23.23
C ILE A 4 -78.98 -13.25 -24.33
N THR A 5 -78.17 -12.25 -24.02
CA THR A 5 -77.18 -11.68 -24.94
C THR A 5 -75.85 -12.39 -24.71
N THR A 6 -75.43 -13.07 -25.77
CA THR A 6 -74.17 -13.81 -25.81
C THR A 6 -73.01 -12.84 -26.10
N LEU A 7 -72.06 -12.72 -25.22
CA LEU A 7 -70.90 -11.91 -25.42
C LEU A 7 -69.71 -12.79 -25.87
N THR A 8 -69.32 -12.60 -27.14
CA THR A 8 -68.23 -13.32 -27.80
C THR A 8 -66.87 -12.62 -27.37
N ALA A 9 -66.03 -13.27 -26.56
CA ALA A 9 -64.71 -12.79 -26.25
C ALA A 9 -63.73 -13.20 -27.36
N VAL A 10 -63.13 -12.19 -27.99
CA VAL A 10 -62.00 -12.33 -28.92
C VAL A 10 -60.73 -12.36 -28.16
N LEU A 11 -60.03 -13.48 -28.15
CA LEU A 11 -58.73 -13.65 -27.52
C LEU A 11 -57.65 -13.17 -28.49
N LEU A 12 -57.06 -12.00 -28.25
CA LEU A 12 -55.89 -11.51 -29.00
C LEU A 12 -54.62 -12.10 -28.37
N ALA A 13 -53.98 -13.05 -29.01
CA ALA A 13 -52.67 -13.57 -28.61
C ALA A 13 -51.57 -12.62 -29.07
N ILE A 14 -50.98 -11.87 -28.15
CA ILE A 14 -49.81 -11.05 -28.42
C ILE A 14 -48.57 -11.96 -28.28
N LEU A 15 -47.95 -12.32 -29.41
CA LEU A 15 -46.61 -12.92 -29.43
C LEU A 15 -45.58 -11.85 -29.02
N ALA A 16 -45.14 -11.87 -27.78
CA ALA A 16 -43.97 -11.12 -27.34
C ALA A 16 -42.70 -11.83 -27.84
N LEU A 17 -42.11 -11.33 -28.91
CA LEU A 17 -40.73 -11.68 -29.30
C LEU A 17 -39.77 -11.15 -28.28
N GLY A 18 -39.43 -11.96 -27.28
CA GLY A 18 -38.40 -11.64 -26.29
C GLY A 18 -37.02 -11.64 -26.94
N SER A 19 -36.53 -10.46 -27.32
CA SER A 19 -35.11 -10.29 -27.64
C SER A 19 -34.27 -10.60 -26.42
N SER A 20 -33.73 -11.81 -26.35
CA SER A 20 -32.70 -12.17 -25.34
C SER A 20 -31.41 -11.40 -25.68
N ALA A 21 -31.23 -10.23 -25.07
CA ALA A 21 -29.96 -9.56 -25.12
C ALA A 21 -28.94 -10.45 -24.40
N ALA A 22 -28.02 -11.04 -25.15
CA ALA A 22 -26.91 -11.79 -24.62
C ALA A 22 -26.11 -10.85 -23.72
N ALA A 23 -26.21 -11.01 -22.38
CA ALA A 23 -25.39 -10.31 -21.42
C ALA A 23 -23.94 -10.66 -21.69
N GLY A 24 -23.20 -9.71 -22.27
CA GLY A 24 -21.77 -9.86 -22.50
C GLY A 24 -21.08 -10.23 -21.20
N LYS A 25 -20.12 -11.16 -21.26
CA LYS A 25 -19.32 -11.52 -20.08
C LYS A 25 -18.77 -10.25 -19.45
N PRO A 26 -18.91 -10.05 -18.13
CA PRO A 26 -18.38 -8.87 -17.47
C PRO A 26 -16.89 -8.75 -17.76
N LYS A 27 -16.47 -7.58 -18.23
CA LYS A 27 -15.05 -7.28 -18.47
C LYS A 27 -14.30 -7.48 -17.14
N PRO A 28 -13.17 -8.22 -17.13
CA PRO A 28 -12.39 -8.40 -15.93
C PRO A 28 -12.11 -7.05 -15.27
N ALA A 29 -12.41 -6.93 -13.99
CA ALA A 29 -12.11 -5.72 -13.25
C ALA A 29 -10.60 -5.45 -13.35
N LYS A 30 -10.22 -4.17 -13.60
CA LYS A 30 -8.81 -3.79 -13.60
C LYS A 30 -8.25 -4.10 -12.20
N PRO A 31 -7.07 -4.75 -12.11
CA PRO A 31 -6.43 -4.98 -10.82
C PRO A 31 -6.34 -3.67 -10.02
N THR A 32 -6.65 -3.74 -8.74
CA THR A 32 -6.47 -2.60 -7.84
C THR A 32 -5.00 -2.26 -7.74
N ALA A 33 -4.65 -0.98 -7.82
CA ALA A 33 -3.28 -0.53 -7.70
C ALA A 33 -2.68 -0.95 -6.35
N ASP A 34 -1.43 -1.42 -6.35
CA ASP A 34 -0.71 -1.86 -5.16
C ASP A 34 0.62 -1.10 -5.02
N TYR A 35 0.64 -0.15 -4.12
CA TYR A 35 1.80 0.71 -3.84
C TYR A 35 2.73 0.15 -2.77
N PHE A 36 2.42 -1.02 -2.23
CA PHE A 36 3.25 -1.71 -1.25
C PHE A 36 3.16 -3.23 -1.44
N PRO A 37 3.79 -3.79 -2.49
CA PRO A 37 3.60 -5.18 -2.91
C PRO A 37 4.33 -6.17 -1.98
N LEU A 38 3.72 -6.49 -0.85
CA LEU A 38 4.20 -7.48 0.11
C LEU A 38 3.94 -8.90 -0.43
N ARG A 39 5.00 -9.56 -0.85
CA ARG A 39 5.01 -10.96 -1.25
C ARG A 39 6.35 -11.59 -0.91
N VAL A 40 6.34 -12.78 -0.32
CA VAL A 40 7.58 -13.51 0.04
C VAL A 40 8.49 -13.67 -1.17
N GLY A 41 9.75 -13.25 -0.98
CA GLY A 41 10.78 -13.26 -1.99
C GLY A 41 10.83 -12.03 -2.91
N ASN A 42 9.94 -11.03 -2.72
CA ASN A 42 10.13 -9.71 -3.31
C ASN A 42 11.31 -9.01 -2.62
N SER A 43 12.11 -8.30 -3.41
CA SER A 43 13.23 -7.52 -2.88
C SER A 43 13.42 -6.23 -3.65
N TRP A 44 14.00 -5.23 -2.98
CA TRP A 44 14.33 -3.91 -3.51
C TRP A 44 15.70 -3.50 -3.02
N THR A 45 16.53 -2.95 -3.89
CA THR A 45 17.84 -2.39 -3.56
C THR A 45 17.82 -0.90 -3.77
N TYR A 46 18.30 -0.17 -2.77
CA TYR A 46 18.33 1.28 -2.75
C TYR A 46 19.77 1.77 -2.56
N ARG A 47 20.06 2.90 -3.19
CA ARG A 47 21.25 3.70 -2.92
C ARG A 47 20.83 4.94 -2.13
N ASN A 48 21.55 5.26 -1.07
CA ASN A 48 21.38 6.51 -0.34
C ASN A 48 21.88 7.69 -1.20
N THR A 49 21.33 8.87 -0.96
CA THR A 49 21.76 10.10 -1.64
C THR A 49 23.15 10.56 -1.22
N GLU A 50 23.60 10.13 -0.05
CA GLU A 50 24.94 10.41 0.49
C GLU A 50 25.86 9.23 0.20
N GLU A 51 25.97 8.30 1.10
CA GLU A 51 26.84 7.13 0.97
C GLU A 51 26.10 5.85 1.33
N GLY A 52 26.51 4.73 0.72
CA GLY A 52 25.96 3.42 1.00
C GLY A 52 24.59 3.17 0.37
N GLY A 53 23.90 2.22 0.95
CA GLY A 53 22.57 1.78 0.49
C GLY A 53 22.03 0.66 1.38
N TYR A 54 20.87 0.14 0.99
CA TYR A 54 20.23 -0.96 1.71
C TYR A 54 19.40 -1.82 0.78
N THR A 55 19.11 -3.03 1.21
CA THR A 55 18.17 -3.93 0.55
C THR A 55 16.99 -4.20 1.47
N LEU A 56 15.77 -4.14 0.92
CA LEU A 56 14.56 -4.65 1.57
C LEU A 56 14.21 -6.01 0.96
N SER A 57 13.80 -6.96 1.80
CA SER A 57 13.35 -8.28 1.36
C SER A 57 12.17 -8.75 2.17
N VAL A 58 11.12 -9.25 1.52
CA VAL A 58 10.00 -9.93 2.21
C VAL A 58 10.43 -11.37 2.46
N LEU A 59 10.72 -11.71 3.72
CA LEU A 59 11.28 -13.01 4.11
C LEU A 59 10.21 -14.07 4.33
N SER A 60 9.14 -13.72 5.04
CA SER A 60 8.05 -14.65 5.38
C SER A 60 6.71 -13.96 5.46
N GLU A 61 5.66 -14.76 5.41
CA GLU A 61 4.30 -14.39 5.76
C GLU A 61 3.79 -15.34 6.83
N GLU A 62 3.07 -14.80 7.80
CA GLU A 62 2.53 -15.54 8.94
C GLU A 62 1.03 -15.28 9.07
N PRO A 63 0.19 -16.28 8.80
CA PRO A 63 -1.23 -16.21 9.10
C PRO A 63 -1.44 -15.95 10.59
N GLN A 64 -2.38 -15.09 10.94
CA GLN A 64 -2.76 -14.81 12.30
C GLN A 64 -4.17 -15.35 12.55
N GLU A 65 -4.39 -16.02 13.67
CA GLU A 65 -5.73 -16.49 14.05
C GLU A 65 -6.66 -15.30 14.26
N GLY A 66 -7.74 -15.24 13.47
CA GLY A 66 -8.71 -14.14 13.51
C GLY A 66 -8.17 -12.78 13.04
N GLY A 67 -6.97 -12.71 12.47
CA GLY A 67 -6.30 -11.49 12.07
C GLY A 67 -5.74 -11.52 10.64
N PRO A 68 -5.21 -10.39 10.18
CA PRO A 68 -4.58 -10.31 8.87
C PRO A 68 -3.22 -11.02 8.86
N VAL A 69 -2.84 -11.53 7.68
CA VAL A 69 -1.49 -12.06 7.45
C VAL A 69 -0.45 -10.98 7.78
N ARG A 70 0.55 -11.36 8.55
CA ARG A 70 1.73 -10.53 8.83
C ARG A 70 2.88 -10.90 7.92
N TYR A 71 3.60 -9.89 7.45
CA TYR A 71 4.77 -10.02 6.58
C TYR A 71 6.01 -9.55 7.33
N LEU A 72 7.03 -10.38 7.37
CA LEU A 72 8.35 -10.02 7.86
C LEU A 72 9.15 -9.43 6.70
N VAL A 73 9.51 -8.16 6.82
CA VAL A 73 10.33 -7.42 5.85
C VAL A 73 11.65 -7.07 6.50
N GLU A 74 12.73 -7.60 5.96
CA GLU A 74 14.08 -7.31 6.43
C GLU A 74 14.70 -6.16 5.64
N LEU A 75 15.23 -5.18 6.36
CA LEU A 75 16.13 -4.17 5.85
C LEU A 75 17.55 -4.57 6.22
N ARG A 76 18.42 -4.64 5.23
CA ARG A 76 19.83 -4.95 5.39
C ARG A 76 20.69 -3.81 4.85
N SER A 77 21.43 -3.18 5.76
CA SER A 77 22.43 -2.16 5.44
C SER A 77 23.72 -2.51 6.21
N GLY A 78 24.31 -1.61 6.98
CA GLY A 78 25.36 -1.97 7.97
C GLY A 78 24.80 -2.71 9.20
N VAL A 79 23.48 -2.67 9.39
CA VAL A 79 22.72 -3.36 10.44
C VAL A 79 21.53 -4.10 9.80
N ILE A 80 20.99 -5.09 10.53
CA ILE A 80 19.77 -5.79 10.15
C ILE A 80 18.61 -5.23 10.96
N ILE A 81 17.54 -4.79 10.26
CA ILE A 81 16.29 -4.34 10.87
C ILE A 81 15.17 -5.21 10.32
N GLN A 82 14.35 -5.77 11.18
CA GLN A 82 13.20 -6.57 10.82
C GLN A 82 11.91 -5.83 11.15
N ASN A 83 11.09 -5.62 10.14
CA ASN A 83 9.83 -4.89 10.19
C ASN A 83 8.66 -5.83 9.97
N ILE A 84 7.60 -5.70 10.76
CA ILE A 84 6.38 -6.49 10.62
C ILE A 84 5.26 -5.60 10.08
N PHE A 85 4.75 -5.97 8.91
CA PHE A 85 3.63 -5.30 8.25
C PHE A 85 2.42 -6.23 8.07
N SER A 86 1.24 -5.65 7.85
CA SER A 86 0.07 -6.34 7.32
C SER A 86 -0.69 -5.44 6.33
N LYS A 87 -1.56 -6.05 5.53
CA LYS A 87 -2.52 -5.33 4.67
C LYS A 87 -3.92 -5.60 5.15
N VAL A 88 -4.66 -4.55 5.50
CA VAL A 88 -6.02 -4.64 6.04
C VAL A 88 -6.87 -3.50 5.51
N SER A 89 -8.04 -3.83 4.94
CA SER A 89 -9.09 -2.83 4.65
C SER A 89 -8.58 -1.55 3.97
N GLY A 90 -7.71 -1.70 2.98
CA GLY A 90 -7.16 -0.56 2.23
C GLY A 90 -5.98 0.14 2.92
N TRP A 91 -5.36 -0.49 3.91
CA TRP A 91 -4.20 0.03 4.63
C TRP A 91 -3.04 -0.96 4.65
N VAL A 92 -1.84 -0.42 4.64
CA VAL A 92 -0.63 -1.08 5.13
C VAL A 92 -0.45 -0.65 6.58
N LEU A 93 -0.45 -1.62 7.48
CA LEU A 93 -0.21 -1.39 8.91
C LEU A 93 1.22 -1.81 9.25
N PHE A 94 1.91 -1.01 10.07
CA PHE A 94 3.22 -1.30 10.62
C PHE A 94 3.05 -1.67 12.10
N HIS A 95 3.45 -2.88 12.47
CA HIS A 95 3.21 -3.46 13.79
C HIS A 95 4.42 -3.37 14.71
N ALA A 96 5.60 -3.66 14.18
CA ALA A 96 6.80 -3.74 15.00
C ALA A 96 8.07 -3.60 14.18
N GLU A 97 9.12 -3.19 14.84
CA GLU A 97 10.49 -3.13 14.38
C GLU A 97 11.39 -3.84 15.38
N SER A 98 12.36 -4.61 14.93
CA SER A 98 13.34 -5.28 15.78
C SER A 98 14.72 -5.30 15.13
N TYR A 99 15.73 -5.44 15.97
CA TYR A 99 17.15 -5.47 15.59
C TYR A 99 17.72 -6.81 16.05
N PRO A 100 17.73 -7.86 15.19
CA PRO A 100 18.12 -9.21 15.60
C PRO A 100 19.54 -9.33 16.17
N GLU A 101 20.45 -8.43 15.75
CA GLU A 101 21.85 -8.39 16.22
C GLU A 101 21.99 -7.67 17.58
N HIS A 102 20.90 -7.08 18.10
CA HIS A 102 20.87 -6.37 19.38
C HIS A 102 19.73 -6.93 20.24
N GLU A 103 20.06 -7.88 21.12
CA GLU A 103 19.08 -8.53 22.00
C GLU A 103 18.22 -7.52 22.77
N GLY A 104 16.90 -7.73 22.71
CA GLY A 104 15.91 -6.93 23.43
C GLY A 104 15.55 -5.60 22.75
N LEU A 105 16.21 -5.20 21.68
CA LEU A 105 15.84 -3.98 20.96
C LEU A 105 14.69 -4.28 19.98
N LYS A 106 13.46 -4.07 20.48
CA LYS A 106 12.21 -4.23 19.73
C LYS A 106 11.25 -3.10 20.09
N ALA A 107 10.65 -2.51 19.06
CA ALA A 107 9.53 -1.59 19.20
C ALA A 107 8.26 -2.21 18.67
N THR A 108 7.18 -2.07 19.43
CA THR A 108 5.84 -2.46 19.00
C THR A 108 4.96 -1.22 19.00
N TYR A 109 4.18 -1.04 17.93
CA TYR A 109 3.25 0.06 17.79
C TYR A 109 1.86 -0.40 18.23
N GLU A 110 1.30 0.26 19.27
CA GLU A 110 -0.06 -0.03 19.79
C GLU A 110 -0.86 1.27 19.90
N PRO A 111 -1.90 1.44 19.08
CA PRO A 111 -2.30 0.56 17.96
C PRO A 111 -1.27 0.54 16.83
N PRO A 112 -1.31 -0.48 15.93
CA PRO A 112 -0.42 -0.54 14.77
C PRO A 112 -0.46 0.75 13.98
N LYS A 113 0.71 1.20 13.51
CA LYS A 113 0.80 2.44 12.73
C LYS A 113 0.11 2.29 11.38
N GLN A 114 -0.82 3.18 11.06
CA GLN A 114 -1.36 3.35 9.72
C GLN A 114 -0.26 3.93 8.80
N TYR A 115 0.55 3.01 8.24
CA TYR A 115 1.76 3.36 7.51
C TYR A 115 1.48 4.00 6.16
N LEU A 116 0.59 3.36 5.37
CA LEU A 116 0.28 3.79 4.02
C LEU A 116 -1.13 3.33 3.61
N PRO A 117 -1.99 4.21 3.06
CA PRO A 117 -3.19 3.76 2.36
C PRO A 117 -2.81 2.95 1.11
N ASN A 118 -3.51 1.85 0.86
CA ASN A 118 -3.24 1.03 -0.32
C ASN A 118 -4.56 0.49 -0.91
N PRO A 119 -5.04 1.05 -2.05
CA PRO A 119 -4.34 1.97 -2.95
C PRO A 119 -4.22 3.39 -2.43
N LEU A 120 -3.21 4.12 -2.92
CA LEU A 120 -3.08 5.57 -2.75
C LEU A 120 -4.06 6.30 -3.68
N LEU A 121 -4.79 7.27 -3.13
CA LEU A 121 -5.69 8.13 -3.88
C LEU A 121 -5.22 9.59 -3.81
N ALA A 122 -5.35 10.33 -4.91
CA ALA A 122 -4.97 11.75 -4.96
C ALA A 122 -5.71 12.55 -3.88
N ALA A 123 -5.01 13.51 -3.25
CA ALA A 123 -5.50 14.36 -2.15
C ALA A 123 -5.90 13.63 -0.85
N GLN A 124 -5.69 12.32 -0.76
CA GLN A 124 -5.92 11.55 0.48
C GLN A 124 -5.01 12.06 1.60
N LYS A 125 -5.53 12.12 2.82
CA LYS A 125 -4.82 12.55 4.02
C LYS A 125 -5.06 11.55 5.14
N TRP A 126 -4.05 11.37 6.00
CA TRP A 126 -4.18 10.59 7.22
C TRP A 126 -3.20 11.09 8.28
N GLU A 127 -3.46 10.72 9.51
CA GLU A 127 -2.64 11.07 10.65
C GLU A 127 -2.40 9.82 11.48
N TRP A 128 -1.25 9.77 12.12
CA TRP A 128 -0.92 8.77 13.12
C TRP A 128 -0.28 9.47 14.32
N GLY A 129 -0.68 9.05 15.52
CA GLY A 129 -0.06 9.45 16.79
C GLY A 129 0.31 8.22 17.59
N GLY A 130 1.50 8.20 18.17
CA GLY A 130 1.97 7.09 18.98
C GLY A 130 3.42 7.29 19.41
N LYS A 131 3.94 6.30 20.12
CA LYS A 131 5.33 6.31 20.57
C LYS A 131 6.24 5.61 19.59
N ASP A 132 7.43 6.17 19.41
CA ASP A 132 8.49 5.50 18.68
C ASP A 132 9.18 4.42 19.55
N PRO A 133 10.14 3.65 18.98
CA PRO A 133 10.92 2.67 19.72
C PRO A 133 11.59 3.19 20.99
N THR A 134 11.92 4.48 21.04
CA THR A 134 12.58 5.12 22.18
C THR A 134 11.59 5.70 23.20
N GLN A 135 10.29 5.40 23.05
CA GLN A 135 9.18 5.87 23.88
C GLN A 135 8.91 7.38 23.79
N VAL A 136 9.42 8.03 22.75
CA VAL A 136 9.10 9.42 22.44
C VAL A 136 7.77 9.48 21.69
N ASP A 137 6.89 10.38 22.10
CA ASP A 137 5.62 10.62 21.42
C ASP A 137 5.87 11.30 20.06
N HIS A 138 5.33 10.71 19.01
CA HIS A 138 5.37 11.23 17.65
C HIS A 138 3.96 11.43 17.10
N HIS A 139 3.83 12.47 16.31
CA HIS A 139 2.64 12.70 15.50
C HIS A 139 3.04 12.88 14.05
N GLU A 140 2.47 12.08 13.16
CA GLU A 140 2.75 12.12 11.72
C GLU A 140 1.49 12.50 10.94
N LYS A 141 1.55 13.58 10.17
CA LYS A 141 0.51 14.02 9.25
C LYS A 141 0.98 13.79 7.83
N SER A 142 0.22 13.00 7.09
CA SER A 142 0.56 12.59 5.74
C SER A 142 -0.50 13.00 4.73
N ARG A 143 -0.05 13.28 3.50
CA ARG A 143 -0.94 13.58 2.38
C ARG A 143 -0.38 13.08 1.06
N VAL A 144 -1.25 12.61 0.18
CA VAL A 144 -0.94 12.32 -1.22
C VAL A 144 -1.03 13.61 -2.02
N VAL A 145 0.06 14.00 -2.65
CA VAL A 145 0.12 15.21 -3.50
C VAL A 145 -0.49 14.92 -4.87
N GLY A 146 -0.10 13.80 -5.48
CA GLY A 146 -0.52 13.38 -6.79
C GLY A 146 0.56 12.59 -7.50
N PHE A 147 0.38 12.38 -8.80
CA PHE A 147 1.35 11.68 -9.63
C PHE A 147 2.51 12.60 -10.04
N GLU A 148 3.72 12.06 -9.99
CA GLU A 148 4.93 12.64 -10.57
C GLU A 148 5.68 11.59 -11.40
N ASN A 149 6.36 12.03 -12.46
CA ASN A 149 7.29 11.17 -13.19
C ASN A 149 8.65 11.22 -12.50
N VAL A 150 9.12 10.06 -12.04
CA VAL A 150 10.38 9.92 -11.31
C VAL A 150 11.33 9.06 -12.14
N THR A 151 12.57 9.53 -12.30
CA THR A 151 13.64 8.76 -12.94
C THR A 151 14.69 8.43 -11.88
N VAL A 152 14.97 7.14 -11.71
CA VAL A 152 15.99 6.59 -10.80
C VAL A 152 16.79 5.52 -11.55
N ALA A 153 17.82 4.94 -10.96
CA ALA A 153 18.66 3.95 -11.64
C ALA A 153 17.86 2.70 -12.08
N ALA A 154 16.85 2.30 -11.31
CA ALA A 154 15.95 1.17 -11.65
C ALA A 154 15.01 1.46 -12.83
N GLY A 155 14.88 2.72 -13.29
CA GLY A 155 14.05 3.08 -14.44
C GLY A 155 13.25 4.37 -14.26
N LYS A 156 12.23 4.51 -15.12
CA LYS A 156 11.29 5.64 -15.11
C LYS A 156 9.94 5.18 -14.60
N PHE A 157 9.39 5.88 -13.61
CA PHE A 157 8.15 5.51 -12.94
C PHE A 157 7.18 6.69 -12.91
N ARG A 158 5.90 6.39 -13.13
CA ARG A 158 4.81 7.30 -12.75
C ARG A 158 4.40 6.96 -11.32
N ALA A 159 4.83 7.78 -10.37
CA ALA A 159 4.72 7.50 -8.95
C ALA A 159 3.78 8.47 -8.23
N MET A 160 3.09 7.99 -7.21
CA MET A 160 2.34 8.83 -6.27
C MET A 160 3.30 9.45 -5.27
N LYS A 161 3.29 10.77 -5.18
CA LYS A 161 4.05 11.52 -4.18
C LYS A 161 3.25 11.63 -2.89
N VAL A 162 3.86 11.22 -1.81
CA VAL A 162 3.36 11.35 -0.43
C VAL A 162 4.30 12.28 0.33
N VAL A 163 3.73 13.23 1.05
CA VAL A 163 4.47 14.12 1.94
C VAL A 163 3.95 13.90 3.36
N SER A 164 4.87 13.69 4.29
CA SER A 164 4.58 13.52 5.72
C SER A 164 5.37 14.52 6.55
N GLU A 165 4.69 15.12 7.51
CA GLU A 165 5.29 15.94 8.56
C GLU A 165 5.27 15.15 9.86
N VAL A 166 6.44 14.93 10.47
CA VAL A 166 6.58 14.23 11.74
C VAL A 166 7.03 15.22 12.81
N SER A 167 6.29 15.28 13.90
CA SER A 167 6.56 16.10 15.07
C SER A 167 6.62 15.24 16.33
N GLY A 168 7.18 15.78 17.42
CA GLY A 168 7.34 15.09 18.71
C GLY A 168 8.80 14.92 19.14
N GLY A 169 9.73 14.92 18.19
CA GLY A 169 11.17 14.95 18.48
C GLY A 169 11.73 16.37 18.68
N SER A 170 13.05 16.50 18.69
CA SER A 170 13.76 17.78 18.88
C SER A 170 13.54 18.79 17.74
N ALA A 171 13.20 18.32 16.55
CA ALA A 171 12.88 19.15 15.38
C ALA A 171 11.83 18.45 14.51
N PRO A 172 10.99 19.20 13.78
CA PRO A 172 10.09 18.63 12.81
C PRO A 172 10.85 17.95 11.67
N ILE A 173 10.35 16.83 11.20
CA ILE A 173 10.91 16.07 10.10
C ILE A 173 9.91 16.09 8.94
N MET A 174 10.39 16.48 7.76
CA MET A 174 9.62 16.42 6.52
C MET A 174 10.09 15.22 5.69
N LYS A 175 9.17 14.29 5.42
CA LYS A 175 9.43 13.11 4.56
C LYS A 175 8.67 13.28 3.25
N THR A 176 9.33 13.01 2.14
CA THR A 176 8.72 12.91 0.83
C THR A 176 9.04 11.56 0.22
N CYS A 177 8.01 10.80 -0.13
CA CYS A 177 8.15 9.46 -0.68
C CYS A 177 7.39 9.36 -2.00
N TRP A 178 7.95 8.63 -2.97
CA TRP A 178 7.32 8.35 -4.26
C TRP A 178 7.10 6.85 -4.40
N TYR A 179 5.84 6.47 -4.56
CA TYR A 179 5.42 5.07 -4.67
C TYR A 179 4.87 4.79 -6.07
N ALA A 180 5.42 3.81 -6.76
CA ALA A 180 4.92 3.33 -8.05
C ALA A 180 4.02 2.11 -7.90
N ASP A 181 2.92 2.08 -8.66
CA ASP A 181 1.99 0.95 -8.68
C ASP A 181 2.71 -0.34 -9.10
N GLY A 182 2.50 -1.41 -8.33
CA GLY A 182 3.12 -2.71 -8.53
C GLY A 182 4.61 -2.78 -8.19
N VAL A 183 5.24 -1.65 -7.79
CA VAL A 183 6.68 -1.60 -7.46
C VAL A 183 6.92 -1.23 -6.01
N GLY A 184 6.16 -0.27 -5.46
CA GLY A 184 6.38 0.26 -4.12
C GLY A 184 7.20 1.54 -4.12
N LEU A 185 7.98 1.78 -3.07
CA LEU A 185 8.82 2.96 -2.91
C LEU A 185 9.92 2.99 -4.00
N VAL A 186 9.97 4.08 -4.78
CA VAL A 186 11.01 4.27 -5.81
C VAL A 186 12.01 5.36 -5.45
N LYS A 187 11.59 6.32 -4.61
CA LYS A 187 12.45 7.41 -4.13
C LYS A 187 11.95 7.92 -2.80
N SER A 188 12.86 8.33 -1.93
CA SER A 188 12.57 9.06 -0.71
C SER A 188 13.48 10.26 -0.52
N SER A 189 13.01 11.25 0.23
CA SER A 189 13.78 12.38 0.75
C SER A 189 13.27 12.73 2.12
N THR A 190 14.17 12.93 3.07
CA THR A 190 13.87 13.35 4.43
C THR A 190 14.68 14.58 4.76
N GLU A 191 14.02 15.57 5.35
CA GLU A 191 14.62 16.83 5.82
C GLU A 191 14.35 16.94 7.32
N ALA A 192 15.40 17.01 8.12
CA ALA A 192 15.37 17.14 9.58
C ALA A 192 16.30 18.29 10.00
N GLY A 193 15.75 19.48 10.26
CA GLY A 193 16.53 20.68 10.46
C GLY A 193 17.41 21.01 9.25
N THR A 194 18.73 20.99 9.43
CA THR A 194 19.71 21.23 8.35
C THR A 194 20.15 19.96 7.64
N VAL A 195 19.77 18.80 8.15
CA VAL A 195 20.16 17.50 7.56
C VAL A 195 19.14 17.11 6.51
N LYS A 196 19.65 16.70 5.33
CA LYS A 196 18.84 16.16 4.25
C LYS A 196 19.45 14.87 3.76
N TYR A 197 18.64 13.81 3.70
CA TYR A 197 19.03 12.51 3.20
C TYR A 197 17.86 11.86 2.45
N GLY A 198 18.14 10.83 1.68
CA GLY A 198 17.12 10.11 0.93
C GLY A 198 17.67 8.84 0.32
N SER A 199 16.82 8.18 -0.45
CA SER A 199 17.20 6.98 -1.17
C SER A 199 16.51 6.90 -2.52
N GLU A 200 17.17 6.21 -3.47
CA GLU A 200 16.65 5.95 -4.80
C GLU A 200 16.76 4.46 -5.12
N LEU A 201 15.69 3.91 -5.69
CA LEU A 201 15.63 2.53 -6.13
C LEU A 201 16.65 2.29 -7.26
N THR A 202 17.55 1.32 -7.07
CA THR A 202 18.54 0.94 -8.08
C THR A 202 18.19 -0.37 -8.77
N ASP A 203 17.51 -1.27 -8.06
CA ASP A 203 17.07 -2.56 -8.59
C ASP A 203 15.91 -3.11 -7.78
N TYR A 204 15.10 -4.00 -8.38
CA TYR A 204 14.08 -4.76 -7.67
C TYR A 204 13.81 -6.11 -8.36
N SER A 205 13.49 -7.10 -7.56
CA SER A 205 13.17 -8.44 -8.03
C SER A 205 11.89 -8.94 -7.40
N PHE A 206 10.94 -9.36 -8.24
CA PHE A 206 9.66 -9.91 -7.79
C PHE A 206 9.51 -11.34 -8.25
N LYS A 207 9.17 -12.22 -7.32
CA LYS A 207 8.86 -13.61 -7.68
C LYS A 207 7.55 -13.66 -8.47
N LYS A 208 7.60 -14.27 -9.64
CA LYS A 208 6.42 -14.58 -10.44
C LYS A 208 5.54 -15.59 -9.69
N ASN A 209 4.21 -15.47 -9.83
CA ASN A 209 3.33 -16.54 -9.37
C ASN A 209 3.74 -17.84 -10.05
N PRO A 210 3.83 -18.96 -9.33
CA PRO A 210 3.78 -20.26 -9.99
C PRO A 210 2.46 -20.30 -10.78
N LYS A 211 2.57 -20.67 -12.07
CA LYS A 211 1.41 -20.88 -12.96
C LYS A 211 0.62 -22.09 -12.51
#